data_847bb11a6234f4fb5cec60c3c5efb1d3
#
_entry.id   847bb11a6234f4fb5cec60c3c5efb1d3
#
_cell.length_a   1.000
_cell.length_b   1.000
_cell.length_c   1.000
_cell.angle_alpha   90.00
_cell.angle_beta   90.00
_cell.angle_gamma   90.00
#
_symmetry.space_group_name_H-M   'P 1'
#
loop_
_entity.id
_entity.type
_entity.pdbx_description
1 polymer ?
#
loop_
_entity_poly.entity_id
_entity_poly.type
_entity_poly.pdbx_seq_one_letter_code
_entity_poly.pdbx_strand_id
1 'polypeptide(L)'
;HLKIFNNESDFNSGGTDMAVVWGIGDWQGLMCEKLMVVEFTPVCSPELIKKTHPLKTPEDLIHYPLLDDPDYDIWQQWLEEAGIPERKYKRRTVIRDANVVIHSALEGHGIALCAVGIVQEYLDSGRLIRPFDHSITGGGFYYLVYPEKALRKPPVRLFKTWLVQEVRKAESMDHTQ
;
A
#
# COMPACT_ATOMS: atom_id res chain seq x y z
N HIS A 1 -10.01 19.84 -7.69
CA HIS A 1 -10.05 18.67 -8.60
C HIS A 1 -9.12 17.60 -8.10
N LEU A 2 -9.62 16.37 -7.99
CA LEU A 2 -8.81 15.19 -7.71
C LEU A 2 -8.22 14.67 -9.03
N LYS A 3 -6.90 14.42 -9.04
CA LYS A 3 -6.18 13.83 -10.19
C LYS A 3 -5.25 12.75 -9.69
N ILE A 4 -4.94 11.80 -10.55
CA ILE A 4 -3.84 10.87 -10.32
C ILE A 4 -2.53 11.66 -10.50
N PHE A 5 -1.65 11.57 -9.52
CA PHE A 5 -0.31 12.14 -9.57
C PHE A 5 0.62 11.15 -10.28
N ASN A 6 1.29 11.60 -11.35
CA ASN A 6 2.20 10.76 -12.10
C ASN A 6 3.68 11.13 -11.85
N ASN A 7 3.95 12.44 -11.72
CA ASN A 7 5.31 12.95 -11.48
C ASN A 7 5.28 14.45 -11.10
N GLU A 8 6.46 15.00 -10.77
CA GLU A 8 6.61 16.40 -10.33
C GLU A 8 6.18 17.42 -11.39
N SER A 9 6.15 17.06 -12.66
CA SER A 9 5.71 17.99 -13.73
C SER A 9 4.24 18.36 -13.62
N ASP A 10 3.42 17.57 -12.91
CA ASP A 10 2.01 17.87 -12.66
C ASP A 10 1.83 19.16 -11.84
N PHE A 11 2.79 19.50 -10.98
CA PHE A 11 2.82 20.79 -10.26
C PHE A 11 3.24 21.96 -11.16
N ASN A 12 4.13 21.71 -12.11
CA ASN A 12 4.64 22.76 -13.01
C ASN A 12 3.60 23.16 -14.05
N SER A 13 2.73 22.27 -14.46
CA SER A 13 1.62 22.55 -15.39
C SER A 13 0.51 23.40 -14.77
N GLY A 14 0.60 23.71 -13.46
CA GLY A 14 -0.36 24.55 -12.73
C GLY A 14 -1.71 23.88 -12.45
N GLY A 15 -1.84 22.59 -12.73
CA GLY A 15 -3.08 21.84 -12.53
C GLY A 15 -3.23 21.17 -11.17
N THR A 16 -2.15 21.07 -10.39
CA THR A 16 -2.11 20.41 -9.09
C THR A 16 -1.48 21.33 -8.04
N ASP A 17 -2.13 21.49 -6.91
CA ASP A 17 -1.61 22.28 -5.79
C ASP A 17 -0.92 21.40 -4.73
N MET A 18 -1.44 20.18 -4.51
CA MET A 18 -0.93 19.20 -3.56
C MET A 18 -1.21 17.79 -4.10
N ALA A 19 -0.39 16.82 -3.69
CA ALA A 19 -0.61 15.41 -3.96
C ALA A 19 -0.32 14.57 -2.71
N VAL A 20 -1.03 13.46 -2.56
CA VAL A 20 -0.68 12.40 -1.62
C VAL A 20 0.05 11.33 -2.42
N VAL A 21 1.29 11.04 -2.05
CA VAL A 21 2.18 10.16 -2.82
C VAL A 21 2.87 9.19 -1.86
N TRP A 22 2.96 7.95 -2.27
CA TRP A 22 3.76 6.96 -1.58
C TRP A 22 5.22 7.01 -2.06
N GLY A 23 6.17 6.87 -1.14
CA GLY A 23 7.58 6.83 -1.47
C GLY A 23 8.50 7.08 -0.27
N ILE A 24 9.75 7.41 -0.54
CA ILE A 24 10.80 7.61 0.47
C ILE A 24 10.96 9.07 0.94
N GLY A 25 10.20 10.01 0.34
CA GLY A 25 10.22 11.42 0.75
C GLY A 25 11.25 12.29 -0.01
N ASP A 26 11.79 11.81 -1.12
CA ASP A 26 12.80 12.53 -1.90
C ASP A 26 12.22 13.03 -3.25
N TRP A 27 11.47 14.14 -3.19
CA TRP A 27 10.99 14.85 -4.38
C TRP A 27 11.62 16.23 -4.44
N GLN A 28 12.54 16.42 -5.38
CA GLN A 28 13.32 17.65 -5.51
C GLN A 28 12.41 18.87 -5.76
N GLY A 29 12.63 19.93 -5.01
CA GLY A 29 11.89 21.18 -5.16
C GLY A 29 10.47 21.16 -4.58
N LEU A 30 10.04 20.09 -3.92
CA LEU A 30 8.76 19.99 -3.25
C LEU A 30 8.94 19.92 -1.73
N MET A 31 7.96 20.47 -1.02
CA MET A 31 7.79 20.22 0.41
C MET A 31 7.17 18.85 0.59
N CYS A 32 7.77 18.03 1.47
CA CYS A 32 7.33 16.68 1.76
C CYS A 32 6.96 16.58 3.23
N GLU A 33 5.70 16.35 3.51
CA GLU A 33 5.20 16.15 4.88
C GLU A 33 4.70 14.72 5.03
N LYS A 34 5.36 13.95 5.88
CA LYS A 34 4.99 12.56 6.14
C LYS A 34 3.60 12.51 6.75
N LEU A 35 2.69 11.74 6.14
CA LEU A 35 1.32 11.57 6.60
C LEU A 35 1.18 10.30 7.45
N MET A 36 1.45 9.13 6.88
CA MET A 36 1.19 7.87 7.57
C MET A 36 2.17 6.78 7.13
N VAL A 37 2.38 5.84 8.03
CA VAL A 37 3.03 4.56 7.76
C VAL A 37 2.03 3.64 7.08
N VAL A 38 2.51 2.83 6.15
CA VAL A 38 1.69 1.81 5.50
C VAL A 38 2.20 0.44 5.90
N GLU A 39 1.35 -0.32 6.55
CA GLU A 39 1.60 -1.71 6.87
C GLU A 39 1.10 -2.58 5.72
N PHE A 40 1.95 -3.47 5.22
CA PHE A 40 1.60 -4.43 4.18
C PHE A 40 1.59 -5.84 4.74
N THR A 41 0.57 -6.60 4.39
CA THR A 41 0.42 -8.01 4.79
C THR A 41 -0.04 -8.86 3.62
N PRO A 42 0.38 -10.13 3.54
CA PRO A 42 -0.21 -11.09 2.62
C PRO A 42 -1.69 -11.28 2.90
N VAL A 43 -2.51 -11.25 1.85
CA VAL A 43 -3.95 -11.51 1.93
C VAL A 43 -4.39 -12.43 0.81
N CYS A 44 -5.39 -13.24 1.07
CA CYS A 44 -6.01 -14.11 0.06
C CYS A 44 -7.46 -14.42 0.41
N SER A 45 -8.22 -14.90 -0.58
CA SER A 45 -9.54 -15.48 -0.34
C SER A 45 -9.43 -16.77 0.48
N PRO A 46 -10.31 -17.00 1.47
CA PRO A 46 -10.39 -18.28 2.18
C PRO A 46 -10.58 -19.48 1.24
N GLU A 47 -11.29 -19.29 0.13
CA GLU A 47 -11.55 -20.33 -0.86
C GLU A 47 -10.28 -20.78 -1.60
N LEU A 48 -9.28 -19.92 -1.73
CA LEU A 48 -8.00 -20.29 -2.32
C LEU A 48 -7.30 -21.38 -1.50
N ILE A 49 -7.29 -21.23 -0.17
CA ILE A 49 -6.64 -22.20 0.73
C ILE A 49 -7.40 -23.53 0.76
N LYS A 50 -8.73 -23.49 0.73
CA LYS A 50 -9.56 -24.71 0.72
C LYS A 50 -9.32 -25.59 -0.51
N LYS A 51 -8.96 -24.99 -1.64
CA LYS A 51 -8.78 -25.66 -2.93
C LYS A 51 -7.35 -26.07 -3.22
N THR A 52 -6.39 -25.62 -2.41
CA THR A 52 -4.96 -25.77 -2.70
C THR A 52 -4.27 -26.51 -1.54
N HIS A 53 -3.01 -26.24 -1.35
CA HIS A 53 -2.19 -26.78 -0.25
C HIS A 53 -2.50 -26.03 1.06
N PRO A 54 -2.33 -26.63 2.26
CA PRO A 54 -2.39 -25.87 3.51
C PRO A 54 -1.37 -24.73 3.53
N LEU A 55 -1.82 -23.53 3.94
CA LEU A 55 -0.98 -22.34 4.06
C LEU A 55 -0.79 -22.03 5.55
N LYS A 56 0.24 -22.65 6.15
CA LYS A 56 0.51 -22.56 7.59
C LYS A 56 1.75 -21.75 7.92
N THR A 57 2.74 -21.80 7.04
CA THR A 57 4.00 -21.09 7.20
C THR A 57 4.32 -20.31 5.93
N PRO A 58 5.14 -19.26 6.03
CA PRO A 58 5.54 -18.47 4.86
C PRO A 58 6.17 -19.32 3.73
N GLU A 59 6.84 -20.42 4.03
CA GLU A 59 7.41 -21.33 3.03
C GLU A 59 6.36 -21.96 2.13
N ASP A 60 5.13 -22.12 2.61
CA ASP A 60 4.02 -22.71 1.85
C ASP A 60 3.59 -21.82 0.68
N LEU A 61 3.99 -20.52 0.66
CA LEU A 61 3.74 -19.61 -0.45
C LEU A 61 4.24 -20.13 -1.79
N ILE A 62 5.25 -21.04 -1.80
CA ILE A 62 5.79 -21.64 -3.02
C ILE A 62 4.71 -22.40 -3.83
N HIS A 63 3.63 -22.82 -3.18
CA HIS A 63 2.53 -23.55 -3.80
C HIS A 63 1.46 -22.64 -4.41
N TYR A 64 1.58 -21.31 -4.24
CA TYR A 64 0.58 -20.33 -4.63
C TYR A 64 1.09 -19.34 -5.66
N PRO A 65 0.23 -18.83 -6.55
CA PRO A 65 0.53 -17.65 -7.33
C PRO A 65 0.66 -16.44 -6.40
N LEU A 66 1.73 -15.67 -6.53
CA LEU A 66 1.86 -14.37 -5.89
C LEU A 66 1.43 -13.28 -6.87
N LEU A 67 0.49 -12.44 -6.44
CA LEU A 67 0.03 -11.28 -7.18
C LEU A 67 0.96 -10.10 -6.80
N ASP A 68 1.65 -9.55 -7.78
CA ASP A 68 2.74 -8.61 -7.59
C ASP A 68 2.48 -7.31 -8.33
N ASP A 69 2.66 -6.18 -7.63
CA ASP A 69 2.72 -4.87 -8.26
C ASP A 69 4.19 -4.48 -8.40
N PRO A 70 4.73 -4.45 -9.63
CA PRO A 70 6.16 -4.24 -9.85
C PRO A 70 6.63 -2.83 -9.50
N ASP A 71 5.72 -1.89 -9.30
CA ASP A 71 6.05 -0.51 -8.93
C ASP A 71 6.47 -0.41 -7.45
N TYR A 72 6.23 -1.49 -6.67
CA TYR A 72 6.55 -1.54 -5.24
C TYR A 72 7.23 -2.85 -4.89
N ASP A 73 8.49 -3.01 -4.91
CA ASP A 73 9.23 -4.27 -4.63
C ASP A 73 9.02 -4.82 -3.19
N ILE A 74 7.73 -4.84 -2.77
CA ILE A 74 7.29 -5.13 -1.40
C ILE A 74 7.35 -6.63 -1.12
N TRP A 75 7.08 -7.48 -2.13
CA TRP A 75 7.18 -8.93 -1.97
C TRP A 75 8.62 -9.36 -1.66
N GLN A 76 9.62 -8.75 -2.28
CA GLN A 76 11.01 -9.06 -1.98
C GLN A 76 11.31 -8.75 -0.52
N GLN A 77 10.98 -7.55 -0.06
CA GLN A 77 11.20 -7.15 1.33
C GLN A 77 10.48 -8.08 2.31
N TRP A 78 9.21 -8.40 2.04
CA TRP A 78 8.43 -9.28 2.93
C TRP A 78 9.06 -10.67 3.04
N LEU A 79 9.49 -11.25 1.92
CA LEU A 79 10.13 -12.56 1.89
C LEU A 79 11.48 -12.55 2.62
N GLU A 80 12.29 -11.49 2.45
CA GLU A 80 13.56 -11.33 3.14
C GLU A 80 13.37 -11.24 4.65
N GLU A 81 12.41 -10.44 5.13
CA GLU A 81 12.10 -10.32 6.56
C GLU A 81 11.50 -11.61 7.13
N ALA A 82 10.75 -12.38 6.35
CA ALA A 82 10.29 -13.72 6.70
C ALA A 82 11.41 -14.79 6.65
N GLY A 83 12.64 -14.43 6.27
CA GLY A 83 13.78 -15.34 6.19
C GLY A 83 13.74 -16.28 4.98
N ILE A 84 13.03 -15.93 3.93
CA ILE A 84 12.79 -16.80 2.80
C ILE A 84 13.50 -16.30 1.55
N PRO A 85 14.36 -17.09 0.90
CA PRO A 85 15.05 -16.70 -0.33
C PRO A 85 14.06 -16.50 -1.48
N GLU A 86 13.99 -15.27 -2.02
CA GLU A 86 13.12 -14.88 -3.14
C GLU A 86 13.20 -15.83 -4.35
N ARG A 87 14.39 -16.34 -4.67
CA ARG A 87 14.63 -17.25 -5.80
C ARG A 87 13.74 -18.52 -5.83
N LYS A 88 13.07 -18.84 -4.72
CA LYS A 88 12.13 -19.95 -4.63
C LYS A 88 10.77 -19.63 -5.23
N TYR A 89 10.40 -18.36 -5.35
CA TYR A 89 9.06 -17.91 -5.73
C TYR A 89 9.02 -17.45 -7.19
N LYS A 90 8.87 -18.40 -8.11
CA LYS A 90 8.86 -18.14 -9.56
C LYS A 90 7.49 -17.79 -10.15
N ARG A 91 6.41 -17.99 -9.39
CA ARG A 91 5.04 -17.78 -9.87
C ARG A 91 4.51 -16.42 -9.45
N ARG A 92 5.09 -15.35 -10.00
CA ARG A 92 4.57 -13.99 -9.82
C ARG A 92 3.71 -13.60 -11.01
N THR A 93 2.49 -13.17 -10.74
CA THR A 93 1.62 -12.54 -11.73
C THR A 93 1.72 -11.05 -11.55
N VAL A 94 2.32 -10.38 -12.52
CA VAL A 94 2.57 -8.93 -12.48
C VAL A 94 1.31 -8.17 -12.90
N ILE A 95 0.79 -7.32 -12.04
CA ILE A 95 -0.42 -6.51 -12.25
C ILE A 95 -0.12 -5.07 -11.80
N ARG A 96 -0.14 -4.10 -12.76
CA ARG A 96 0.18 -2.67 -12.49
C ARG A 96 -1.03 -1.84 -12.05
N ASP A 97 -1.93 -2.44 -11.29
CA ASP A 97 -3.11 -1.76 -10.75
C ASP A 97 -3.49 -2.43 -9.42
N ALA A 98 -3.35 -1.69 -8.32
CA ALA A 98 -3.62 -2.19 -6.97
C ALA A 98 -5.08 -2.68 -6.80
N ASN A 99 -6.05 -2.06 -7.48
CA ASN A 99 -7.45 -2.51 -7.40
C ASN A 99 -7.62 -3.87 -8.08
N VAL A 100 -6.94 -4.08 -9.22
CA VAL A 100 -6.97 -5.37 -9.93
C VAL A 100 -6.26 -6.44 -9.11
N VAL A 101 -5.16 -6.12 -8.43
CA VAL A 101 -4.48 -7.02 -7.48
C VAL A 101 -5.44 -7.46 -6.38
N ILE A 102 -6.12 -6.50 -5.71
CA ILE A 102 -7.07 -6.79 -4.64
C ILE A 102 -8.24 -7.65 -5.13
N HIS A 103 -8.83 -7.30 -6.26
CA HIS A 103 -9.93 -8.08 -6.82
C HIS A 103 -9.50 -9.48 -7.23
N SER A 104 -8.30 -9.66 -7.77
CA SER A 104 -7.74 -10.97 -8.10
C SER A 104 -7.54 -11.82 -6.85
N ALA A 105 -7.13 -11.23 -5.73
CA ALA A 105 -7.03 -11.94 -4.46
C ALA A 105 -8.41 -12.37 -3.92
N LEU A 106 -9.42 -11.48 -4.00
CA LEU A 106 -10.81 -11.77 -3.61
C LEU A 106 -11.40 -12.95 -4.40
N GLU A 107 -11.11 -13.03 -5.69
CA GLU A 107 -11.55 -14.12 -6.58
C GLU A 107 -10.70 -15.42 -6.43
N GLY A 108 -9.70 -15.41 -5.55
CA GLY A 108 -8.88 -16.58 -5.27
C GLY A 108 -7.86 -16.92 -6.37
N HIS A 109 -7.44 -15.94 -7.16
CA HIS A 109 -6.43 -16.13 -8.21
C HIS A 109 -5.00 -16.20 -7.67
N GLY A 110 -4.77 -15.79 -6.42
CA GLY A 110 -3.47 -15.82 -5.78
C GLY A 110 -3.44 -15.11 -4.44
N ILE A 111 -2.24 -14.98 -3.88
CA ILE A 111 -1.97 -14.26 -2.65
C ILE A 111 -1.40 -12.89 -3.04
N ALA A 112 -2.01 -11.82 -2.55
CA ALA A 112 -1.57 -10.45 -2.76
C ALA A 112 -0.89 -9.90 -1.51
N LEU A 113 0.09 -9.02 -1.67
CA LEU A 113 0.65 -8.21 -0.59
C LEU A 113 -0.01 -6.84 -0.62
N CYS A 114 -0.91 -6.57 0.32
CA CYS A 114 -1.75 -5.38 0.31
C CYS A 114 -1.54 -4.51 1.54
N ALA A 115 -1.73 -3.20 1.36
CA ALA A 115 -1.81 -2.25 2.47
C ALA A 115 -3.04 -2.57 3.33
N VAL A 116 -2.82 -2.80 4.63
CA VAL A 116 -3.87 -3.23 5.58
C VAL A 116 -5.06 -2.28 5.54
N GLY A 117 -4.84 -0.96 5.63
CA GLY A 117 -5.93 0.02 5.63
C GLY A 117 -6.81 0.01 4.39
N ILE A 118 -6.29 -0.43 3.22
CA ILE A 118 -7.08 -0.52 1.99
C ILE A 118 -7.96 -1.77 1.98
N VAL A 119 -7.50 -2.86 2.58
CA VAL A 119 -8.21 -4.15 2.57
C VAL A 119 -8.96 -4.46 3.85
N GLN A 120 -8.97 -3.55 4.84
CA GLN A 120 -9.54 -3.76 6.16
C GLN A 120 -11.01 -4.22 6.10
N GLU A 121 -11.83 -3.58 5.28
CA GLU A 121 -13.26 -3.96 5.12
C GLU A 121 -13.42 -5.41 4.60
N TYR A 122 -12.52 -5.86 3.74
CA TYR A 122 -12.54 -7.24 3.25
C TYR A 122 -12.04 -8.23 4.30
N LEU A 123 -11.12 -7.84 5.17
CA LEU A 123 -10.67 -8.63 6.30
C LEU A 123 -11.79 -8.76 7.34
N ASP A 124 -12.44 -7.65 7.72
CA ASP A 124 -13.53 -7.63 8.69
C ASP A 124 -14.75 -8.44 8.24
N SER A 125 -15.04 -8.42 6.93
CA SER A 125 -16.12 -9.22 6.34
C SER A 125 -15.74 -10.68 6.09
N GLY A 126 -14.48 -11.07 6.32
CA GLY A 126 -13.97 -12.42 6.05
C GLY A 126 -13.86 -12.79 4.57
N ARG A 127 -13.99 -11.82 3.65
CA ARG A 127 -13.79 -12.03 2.21
C ARG A 127 -12.31 -12.21 1.86
N LEU A 128 -11.44 -11.55 2.60
CA LEU A 128 -10.00 -11.81 2.63
C LEU A 128 -9.60 -12.27 4.02
N ILE A 129 -8.52 -13.02 4.09
CA ILE A 129 -7.87 -13.41 5.34
C ILE A 129 -6.38 -13.06 5.28
N ARG A 130 -5.79 -12.84 6.45
CA ARG A 130 -4.34 -12.76 6.65
C ARG A 130 -3.85 -14.17 6.98
N PRO A 131 -3.12 -14.84 6.10
CA PRO A 131 -2.62 -16.20 6.38
C PRO A 131 -1.48 -16.21 7.40
N PHE A 132 -0.81 -15.06 7.62
CA PHE A 132 0.32 -14.92 8.54
C PHE A 132 0.15 -13.67 9.39
N ASP A 133 0.70 -13.69 10.62
CA ASP A 133 0.73 -12.53 11.51
C ASP A 133 1.84 -11.52 11.12
N HIS A 134 2.80 -11.97 10.29
CA HIS A 134 3.91 -11.12 9.85
C HIS A 134 3.45 -10.07 8.83
N SER A 135 3.79 -8.83 9.08
CA SER A 135 3.59 -7.69 8.20
C SER A 135 4.84 -6.81 8.14
N ILE A 136 4.96 -6.02 7.11
CA ILE A 136 6.10 -5.10 6.91
C ILE A 136 5.62 -3.67 6.69
N THR A 137 6.48 -2.71 6.94
CA THR A 137 6.22 -1.29 6.65
C THR A 137 6.80 -0.85 5.31
N GLY A 138 6.81 -1.72 4.32
CA GLY A 138 7.08 -1.50 2.90
C GLY A 138 8.17 -0.48 2.47
N GLY A 139 9.08 -0.07 3.36
CA GLY A 139 10.19 0.85 3.04
C GLY A 139 9.79 2.28 2.64
N GLY A 140 8.50 2.59 2.56
CA GLY A 140 7.98 3.90 2.18
C GLY A 140 6.85 4.39 3.10
N PHE A 141 6.44 5.63 2.86
CA PHE A 141 5.38 6.30 3.61
C PHE A 141 4.47 7.05 2.64
N TYR A 142 3.24 7.31 3.02
CA TYR A 142 2.48 8.34 2.33
C TYR A 142 2.95 9.72 2.78
N TYR A 143 3.21 10.57 1.80
CA TYR A 143 3.57 11.97 1.99
C TYR A 143 2.53 12.87 1.35
N LEU A 144 2.28 14.00 1.99
CA LEU A 144 1.68 15.14 1.34
C LEU A 144 2.81 15.95 0.70
N VAL A 145 2.80 16.03 -0.62
CA VAL A 145 3.81 16.78 -1.39
C VAL A 145 3.18 17.97 -2.07
N TYR A 146 3.88 19.11 -2.07
CA TYR A 146 3.42 20.36 -2.66
C TYR A 146 4.58 21.34 -2.88
N PRO A 147 4.53 22.19 -3.91
CA PRO A 147 5.46 23.32 -4.01
C PRO A 147 5.15 24.36 -2.93
N GLU A 148 6.16 24.93 -2.29
CA GLU A 148 6.00 25.90 -1.20
C GLU A 148 5.03 27.05 -1.56
N LYS A 149 5.10 27.53 -2.82
CA LYS A 149 4.20 28.57 -3.34
C LYS A 149 2.71 28.22 -3.27
N ALA A 150 2.35 26.93 -3.24
CA ALA A 150 0.96 26.48 -3.16
C ALA A 150 0.28 26.95 -1.86
N LEU A 151 1.02 27.06 -0.77
CA LEU A 151 0.51 27.53 0.53
C LEU A 151 0.12 29.02 0.55
N ARG A 152 0.45 29.78 -0.50
CA ARG A 152 -0.04 31.17 -0.66
C ARG A 152 -1.55 31.22 -0.91
N LYS A 153 -2.13 30.10 -1.41
CA LYS A 153 -3.57 29.96 -1.64
C LYS A 153 -4.28 29.56 -0.33
N PRO A 154 -5.19 30.40 0.23
CA PRO A 154 -5.86 30.09 1.49
C PRO A 154 -6.57 28.72 1.51
N PRO A 155 -7.32 28.29 0.45
CA PRO A 155 -7.97 26.98 0.46
C PRO A 155 -6.98 25.81 0.56
N VAL A 156 -5.81 25.92 -0.08
CA VAL A 156 -4.76 24.90 -0.05
C VAL A 156 -4.19 24.75 1.35
N ARG A 157 -3.91 25.86 2.02
CA ARG A 157 -3.43 25.87 3.40
C ARG A 157 -4.45 25.26 4.38
N LEU A 158 -5.73 25.59 4.22
CA LEU A 158 -6.80 25.04 5.05
C LEU A 158 -6.93 23.53 4.84
N PHE A 159 -6.93 23.08 3.59
CA PHE A 159 -6.99 21.65 3.26
C PHE A 159 -5.81 20.89 3.85
N LYS A 160 -4.58 21.42 3.70
CA LYS A 160 -3.38 20.82 4.32
C LYS A 160 -3.55 20.62 5.83
N THR A 161 -3.97 21.70 6.52
CA THR A 161 -4.14 21.67 7.99
C THR A 161 -5.18 20.63 8.39
N TRP A 162 -6.31 20.61 7.70
CA TRP A 162 -7.37 19.62 7.93
C TRP A 162 -6.87 18.20 7.71
N LEU A 163 -6.25 17.91 6.55
CA LEU A 163 -5.78 16.57 6.21
C LEU A 163 -4.78 16.02 7.26
N VAL A 164 -3.79 16.82 7.64
CA VAL A 164 -2.80 16.42 8.66
C VAL A 164 -3.47 16.14 10.01
N GLN A 165 -4.49 16.92 10.37
CA GLN A 165 -5.23 16.69 11.61
C GLN A 165 -6.07 15.42 11.56
N GLU A 166 -6.72 15.13 10.44
CA GLU A 166 -7.53 13.91 10.29
C GLU A 166 -6.67 12.65 10.32
N VAL A 167 -5.52 12.68 9.65
CA VAL A 167 -4.57 11.55 9.70
C VAL A 167 -4.09 11.29 11.13
N ARG A 168 -3.69 12.32 11.87
CA ARG A 168 -3.25 12.17 13.27
C ARG A 168 -4.35 11.65 14.19
N LYS A 169 -5.61 12.03 13.96
CA LYS A 169 -6.75 11.47 14.71
C LYS A 169 -6.93 9.97 14.43
N ALA A 170 -6.84 9.57 13.15
CA ALA A 170 -6.94 8.17 12.77
C ALA A 170 -5.83 7.34 13.42
N GLU A 171 -4.57 7.77 13.35
CA GLU A 171 -3.45 7.08 14.01
C GLU A 171 -3.63 6.94 15.53
N SER A 172 -4.21 7.95 16.18
CA SER A 172 -4.46 7.89 17.62
C SER A 172 -5.57 6.92 18.02
N MET A 173 -6.51 6.62 17.13
CA MET A 173 -7.58 5.64 17.36
C MET A 173 -7.08 4.21 17.22
N ASP A 174 -6.18 3.94 16.25
CA ASP A 174 -5.62 2.60 16.02
C ASP A 174 -4.72 2.12 17.16
N HIS A 175 -4.12 3.03 17.94
CA HIS A 175 -3.25 2.70 19.09
C HIS A 175 -4.04 2.45 20.39
N THR A 176 -5.37 2.51 20.37
CA THR A 176 -6.23 2.38 21.57
C THR A 176 -7.03 1.05 21.59
N GLN A 177 -6.82 0.17 20.63
CA GLN A 177 -7.35 -1.20 20.61
C GLN A 177 -6.24 -2.21 20.84
#